data_779a13af188ed39d97335d630c027d33
#
_entry.id   779a13af188ed39d97335d630c027d33
#
_cell.length_a   1.000
_cell.length_b   1.000
_cell.length_c   1.000
_cell.angle_alpha   90.00
_cell.angle_beta   90.00
_cell.angle_gamma   90.00
#
_symmetry.space_group_name_H-M   'P 1'
#
loop_
_entity.id
_entity.type
_entity.pdbx_description
1 polymer ?
#
loop_
_entity_poly.entity_id
_entity_poly.type
_entity_poly.pdbx_seq_one_letter_code
_entity_poly.pdbx_strand_id
1 'polypeptide(L)'
;MMNGKIRTGISGLDRMLHGGLVPHRPYIVSGPPGAGKTVLSMQFLLEGVQGGERCLFVALEEPPNEIKQNMRAFKWVVDEVEILDANSDIRRFEPTPVIEISTEVEPMRMRQVDERIRKTPDFESHEVSVHSLQQLLKTLFIKRRYDRVVIDSMTALKYFCMREFEESLTTQSFMRFLAESKVTSLLTVELPEEGVAPPESFLARGEIRLHRLRDESGIKRFISIEKYKGSSHDEFVYPFEIHSPGIVVQVTEPGSAAAA
;
A
#
# COMPACT_ATOMS: atom_id res chain seq x y z
N MET A 1 -7.41 -4.46 -28.75
CA MET A 1 -7.75 -5.07 -27.44
C MET A 1 -7.26 -4.08 -26.40
N MET A 2 -8.17 -3.40 -25.71
CA MET A 2 -7.77 -2.54 -24.59
C MET A 2 -7.19 -3.47 -23.52
N ASN A 3 -5.91 -3.28 -23.24
CA ASN A 3 -5.19 -4.00 -22.21
C ASN A 3 -5.97 -3.93 -20.90
N GLY A 4 -6.20 -5.08 -20.26
CA GLY A 4 -6.88 -5.20 -18.98
C GLY A 4 -6.10 -4.55 -17.84
N LYS A 5 -5.81 -3.24 -17.94
CA LYS A 5 -5.28 -2.42 -16.85
C LYS A 5 -6.38 -2.10 -15.85
N ILE A 6 -6.02 -1.99 -14.60
CA ILE A 6 -6.92 -1.60 -13.51
C ILE A 6 -6.71 -0.13 -13.16
N ARG A 7 -7.80 0.59 -12.95
CA ARG A 7 -7.77 2.01 -12.60
C ARG A 7 -7.31 2.20 -11.17
N THR A 8 -6.63 3.31 -10.93
CA THR A 8 -6.17 3.69 -9.58
C THR A 8 -7.22 4.48 -8.80
N GLY A 9 -8.29 4.94 -9.46
CA GLY A 9 -9.25 5.87 -8.88
C GLY A 9 -8.77 7.32 -8.88
N ILE A 10 -7.60 7.59 -9.48
CA ILE A 10 -7.02 8.91 -9.64
C ILE A 10 -6.85 9.16 -11.13
N SER A 11 -7.80 9.87 -11.74
CA SER A 11 -7.88 10.01 -13.21
C SER A 11 -6.60 10.56 -13.85
N GLY A 12 -5.93 11.51 -13.20
CA GLY A 12 -4.66 12.03 -13.68
C GLY A 12 -3.54 11.00 -13.62
N LEU A 13 -3.47 10.21 -12.54
CA LEU A 13 -2.50 9.11 -12.43
C LEU A 13 -2.79 8.01 -13.47
N ASP A 14 -4.06 7.68 -13.71
CA ASP A 14 -4.43 6.72 -14.74
C ASP A 14 -4.02 7.20 -16.15
N ARG A 15 -4.08 8.51 -16.41
CA ARG A 15 -3.55 9.11 -17.67
C ARG A 15 -2.03 8.92 -17.74
N MET A 16 -1.29 9.27 -16.71
CA MET A 16 0.18 9.07 -16.62
C MET A 16 0.58 7.61 -16.84
N LEU A 17 -0.23 6.67 -16.36
CA LEU A 17 -0.04 5.22 -16.51
C LEU A 17 -0.60 4.67 -17.84
N HIS A 18 -1.10 5.52 -18.72
CA HIS A 18 -1.76 5.14 -19.98
C HIS A 18 -2.88 4.12 -19.77
N GLY A 19 -3.76 4.40 -18.80
CA GLY A 19 -4.98 3.64 -18.51
C GLY A 19 -4.99 2.88 -17.19
N GLY A 20 -3.97 3.05 -16.32
CA GLY A 20 -3.90 2.43 -15.00
C GLY A 20 -2.80 1.38 -14.83
N LEU A 21 -2.90 0.56 -13.81
CA LEU A 21 -1.89 -0.45 -13.44
C LEU A 21 -2.09 -1.77 -14.20
N VAL A 22 -1.01 -2.44 -14.58
CA VAL A 22 -1.06 -3.83 -15.05
C VAL A 22 -1.42 -4.73 -13.87
N PRO A 23 -2.48 -5.56 -13.97
CA PRO A 23 -2.96 -6.35 -12.84
C PRO A 23 -1.96 -7.40 -12.36
N HIS A 24 -2.18 -7.89 -11.15
CA HIS A 24 -1.45 -9.00 -10.52
C HIS A 24 0.06 -8.73 -10.37
N ARG A 25 0.40 -7.52 -9.92
CA ARG A 25 1.79 -7.10 -9.72
C ARG A 25 1.95 -6.24 -8.47
N PRO A 26 3.11 -6.32 -7.79
CA PRO A 26 3.46 -5.41 -6.72
C PRO A 26 4.02 -4.09 -7.26
N TYR A 27 3.50 -2.99 -6.74
CA TYR A 27 3.91 -1.61 -7.02
C TYR A 27 4.31 -0.91 -5.73
N ILE A 28 5.23 0.02 -5.83
CA ILE A 28 5.63 0.90 -4.73
C ILE A 28 4.95 2.26 -4.87
N VAL A 29 4.50 2.81 -3.76
CA VAL A 29 4.13 4.21 -3.59
C VAL A 29 5.13 4.81 -2.60
N SER A 30 6.11 5.54 -3.10
CA SER A 30 7.20 6.11 -2.31
C SER A 30 7.02 7.60 -2.08
N GLY A 31 7.63 8.13 -1.04
CA GLY A 31 7.66 9.57 -0.77
C GLY A 31 7.83 9.90 0.71
N PRO A 32 8.08 11.18 1.03
CA PRO A 32 8.31 11.63 2.40
C PRO A 32 7.04 11.54 3.27
N PRO A 33 7.19 11.66 4.60
CA PRO A 33 6.05 11.75 5.51
C PRO A 33 5.08 12.88 5.11
N GLY A 34 3.77 12.60 5.17
CA GLY A 34 2.74 13.58 4.80
C GLY A 34 2.63 13.88 3.30
N ALA A 35 3.29 13.12 2.43
CA ALA A 35 3.13 13.26 0.98
C ALA A 35 1.76 12.79 0.45
N GLY A 36 1.06 11.91 1.19
CA GLY A 36 -0.26 11.40 0.80
C GLY A 36 -0.28 9.94 0.38
N LYS A 37 0.73 9.15 0.74
CA LYS A 37 0.84 7.72 0.37
C LYS A 37 -0.40 6.91 0.78
N THR A 38 -0.82 7.01 2.05
CA THR A 38 -2.00 6.32 2.60
C THR A 38 -3.29 6.76 1.89
N VAL A 39 -3.42 8.06 1.57
CA VAL A 39 -4.58 8.60 0.85
C VAL A 39 -4.67 8.02 -0.57
N LEU A 40 -3.54 8.01 -1.31
CA LEU A 40 -3.46 7.38 -2.63
C LEU A 40 -3.85 5.91 -2.57
N SER A 41 -3.30 5.20 -1.59
CA SER A 41 -3.51 3.76 -1.41
C SER A 41 -4.97 3.43 -1.07
N MET A 42 -5.60 4.23 -0.23
CA MET A 42 -7.02 4.05 0.09
C MET A 42 -7.90 4.36 -1.14
N GLN A 43 -7.60 5.41 -1.90
CA GLN A 43 -8.34 5.75 -3.12
C GLN A 43 -8.26 4.62 -4.15
N PHE A 44 -7.09 3.96 -4.28
CA PHE A 44 -6.91 2.78 -5.11
C PHE A 44 -7.80 1.60 -4.67
N LEU A 45 -7.95 1.35 -3.37
CA LEU A 45 -8.84 0.29 -2.87
C LEU A 45 -10.32 0.64 -3.08
N LEU A 46 -10.70 1.90 -2.85
CA LEU A 46 -12.08 2.35 -3.03
C LEU A 46 -12.53 2.26 -4.51
N GLU A 47 -11.66 2.54 -5.46
CA GLU A 47 -11.94 2.30 -6.89
C GLU A 47 -12.20 0.82 -7.16
N GLY A 48 -11.44 -0.08 -6.50
CA GLY A 48 -11.67 -1.52 -6.59
C GLY A 48 -13.01 -1.94 -6.02
N VAL A 49 -13.36 -1.46 -4.83
CA VAL A 49 -14.65 -1.70 -4.18
C VAL A 49 -15.81 -1.26 -5.09
N GLN A 50 -15.72 -0.06 -5.68
CA GLN A 50 -16.72 0.43 -6.64
C GLN A 50 -16.84 -0.46 -7.89
N GLY A 51 -15.74 -1.11 -8.27
CA GLY A 51 -15.71 -2.12 -9.34
C GLY A 51 -16.19 -3.52 -8.93
N GLY A 52 -16.60 -3.71 -7.66
CA GLY A 52 -17.01 -5.02 -7.11
C GLY A 52 -15.83 -5.95 -6.77
N GLU A 53 -14.62 -5.40 -6.69
CA GLU A 53 -13.42 -6.14 -6.33
C GLU A 53 -13.27 -6.27 -4.80
N ARG A 54 -12.64 -7.35 -4.34
CA ARG A 54 -12.29 -7.52 -2.93
C ARG A 54 -10.98 -6.83 -2.61
N CYS A 55 -11.01 -5.95 -1.63
CA CYS A 55 -9.93 -5.07 -1.28
C CYS A 55 -9.47 -5.28 0.17
N LEU A 56 -8.15 -5.38 0.38
CA LEU A 56 -7.54 -5.54 1.69
C LEU A 56 -6.53 -4.42 1.95
N PHE A 57 -6.65 -3.78 3.11
CA PHE A 57 -5.67 -2.85 3.65
C PHE A 57 -4.94 -3.52 4.83
N VAL A 58 -3.63 -3.69 4.73
CA VAL A 58 -2.78 -4.22 5.80
C VAL A 58 -2.16 -3.03 6.53
N ALA A 59 -2.63 -2.78 7.74
CA ALA A 59 -2.23 -1.67 8.58
C ALA A 59 -1.09 -2.09 9.52
N LEU A 60 0.08 -1.47 9.37
CA LEU A 60 1.27 -1.72 10.17
C LEU A 60 1.62 -0.55 11.11
N GLU A 61 1.15 0.65 10.81
CA GLU A 61 1.47 1.87 11.56
C GLU A 61 0.27 2.36 12.38
N GLU A 62 -0.86 2.55 11.74
CA GLU A 62 -2.06 3.11 12.36
C GLU A 62 -3.10 2.03 12.67
N PRO A 63 -3.80 2.08 13.80
CA PRO A 63 -4.88 1.13 14.09
C PRO A 63 -6.07 1.35 13.14
N PRO A 64 -6.85 0.31 12.80
CA PRO A 64 -7.95 0.38 11.83
C PRO A 64 -8.98 1.48 12.09
N ASN A 65 -9.31 1.74 13.36
CA ASN A 65 -10.28 2.78 13.73
C ASN A 65 -9.76 4.18 13.40
N GLU A 66 -8.46 4.42 13.56
CA GLU A 66 -7.82 5.69 13.25
C GLU A 66 -7.78 5.91 11.73
N ILE A 67 -7.40 4.87 10.96
CA ILE A 67 -7.46 4.91 9.50
C ILE A 67 -8.87 5.26 9.04
N LYS A 68 -9.90 4.57 9.54
CA LYS A 68 -11.30 4.87 9.21
C LYS A 68 -11.69 6.31 9.56
N GLN A 69 -11.27 6.81 10.71
CA GLN A 69 -11.54 8.18 11.14
C GLN A 69 -10.85 9.20 10.21
N ASN A 70 -9.59 8.98 9.86
CA ASN A 70 -8.82 9.83 8.96
C ASN A 70 -9.46 9.90 7.56
N MET A 71 -9.96 8.78 7.05
CA MET A 71 -10.62 8.72 5.74
C MET A 71 -11.98 9.46 5.70
N ARG A 72 -12.66 9.63 6.84
CA ARG A 72 -13.90 10.44 6.93
C ARG A 72 -13.67 11.90 6.55
N ALA A 73 -12.45 12.43 6.74
CA ALA A 73 -12.11 13.79 6.32
C ALA A 73 -12.27 13.98 4.79
N PHE A 74 -12.15 12.92 4.02
CA PHE A 74 -12.39 12.89 2.57
C PHE A 74 -13.84 12.56 2.19
N LYS A 75 -14.74 12.38 3.17
CA LYS A 75 -16.12 11.90 2.99
C LYS A 75 -16.20 10.49 2.40
N TRP A 76 -15.16 9.69 2.59
CA TRP A 76 -15.13 8.31 2.12
C TRP A 76 -15.76 7.36 3.12
N VAL A 77 -16.54 6.42 2.58
CA VAL A 77 -17.05 5.25 3.31
C VAL A 77 -16.10 4.10 2.98
N VAL A 78 -15.35 3.67 3.98
CA VAL A 78 -14.31 2.63 3.83
C VAL A 78 -14.71 1.29 4.44
N ASP A 79 -15.98 1.11 4.80
CA ASP A 79 -16.46 -0.08 5.51
C ASP A 79 -16.42 -1.36 4.66
N GLU A 80 -16.42 -1.23 3.34
CA GLU A 80 -16.27 -2.33 2.40
C GLU A 80 -14.81 -2.73 2.13
N VAL A 81 -13.85 -1.92 2.59
CA VAL A 81 -12.43 -2.27 2.57
C VAL A 81 -12.13 -3.07 3.84
N GLU A 82 -11.69 -4.31 3.69
CA GLU A 82 -11.23 -5.10 4.82
C GLU A 82 -9.89 -4.53 5.32
N ILE A 83 -9.79 -4.25 6.63
CA ILE A 83 -8.57 -3.72 7.24
C ILE A 83 -8.01 -4.75 8.21
N LEU A 84 -6.82 -5.27 7.90
CA LEU A 84 -6.05 -6.14 8.77
C LEU A 84 -5.15 -5.29 9.67
N ASP A 85 -5.34 -5.37 10.99
CA ASP A 85 -4.45 -4.78 11.98
C ASP A 85 -3.21 -5.68 12.14
N ALA A 86 -2.13 -5.30 11.48
CA ALA A 86 -0.85 -5.99 11.56
C ALA A 86 0.17 -5.23 12.43
N ASN A 87 -0.28 -4.24 13.21
CA ASN A 87 0.57 -3.48 14.10
C ASN A 87 1.15 -4.38 15.19
N SER A 88 2.46 -4.39 15.30
CA SER A 88 3.24 -5.23 16.22
C SER A 88 3.47 -4.60 17.59
N ASP A 89 2.67 -3.60 18.02
CA ASP A 89 2.86 -3.05 19.38
C ASP A 89 2.60 -4.10 20.46
N ILE A 90 3.67 -4.80 20.81
CA ILE A 90 3.76 -5.99 21.65
C ILE A 90 3.40 -5.69 23.11
N ARG A 91 3.40 -4.44 23.55
CA ARG A 91 3.28 -4.07 24.96
C ARG A 91 1.86 -4.20 25.53
N ARG A 92 0.86 -4.53 24.73
CA ARG A 92 -0.54 -4.67 25.16
C ARG A 92 -1.12 -6.05 24.86
N PHE A 93 -0.36 -7.09 25.19
CA PHE A 93 -0.82 -8.45 24.97
C PHE A 93 -1.83 -8.86 26.03
N GLU A 94 -3.11 -8.83 25.72
CA GLU A 94 -4.11 -9.69 26.37
C GLU A 94 -4.36 -10.90 25.45
N PRO A 95 -4.27 -12.13 25.96
CA PRO A 95 -4.56 -13.32 25.17
C PRO A 95 -6.04 -13.32 24.79
N THR A 96 -6.33 -13.11 23.52
CA THR A 96 -7.70 -13.18 22.98
C THR A 96 -7.96 -14.56 22.38
N PRO A 97 -9.14 -15.14 22.56
CA PRO A 97 -9.44 -16.50 22.06
C PRO A 97 -9.44 -16.58 20.53
N VAL A 98 -9.22 -17.80 20.07
CA VAL A 98 -9.13 -18.20 18.64
C VAL A 98 -10.26 -17.62 17.80
N ILE A 99 -9.90 -16.96 16.69
CA ILE A 99 -10.89 -16.40 15.76
C ILE A 99 -11.45 -17.50 14.85
N GLU A 100 -12.72 -17.68 14.89
CA GLU A 100 -13.49 -18.05 13.71
C GLU A 100 -13.49 -16.83 12.77
N ILE A 101 -13.01 -17.00 11.54
CA ILE A 101 -13.05 -15.96 10.52
C ILE A 101 -14.52 -15.72 10.21
N SER A 102 -15.13 -14.73 10.89
CA SER A 102 -16.49 -14.31 10.59
C SER A 102 -16.55 -13.65 9.22
N THR A 103 -17.66 -13.79 8.55
CA THR A 103 -17.92 -13.18 7.23
C THR A 103 -18.18 -11.68 7.30
N GLU A 104 -18.14 -11.09 8.48
CA GLU A 104 -18.30 -9.65 8.69
C GLU A 104 -16.97 -8.92 8.53
N VAL A 105 -17.02 -7.73 7.98
CA VAL A 105 -15.85 -6.87 7.70
C VAL A 105 -15.38 -6.24 9.01
N GLU A 106 -14.80 -7.04 9.89
CA GLU A 106 -14.17 -6.57 11.13
C GLU A 106 -12.65 -6.48 10.98
N PRO A 107 -11.98 -5.54 11.67
CA PRO A 107 -10.54 -5.46 11.67
C PRO A 107 -9.94 -6.74 12.26
N MET A 108 -9.11 -7.41 11.48
CA MET A 108 -8.44 -8.64 11.90
C MET A 108 -7.07 -8.29 12.50
N ARG A 109 -6.77 -8.81 13.68
CA ARG A 109 -5.51 -8.57 14.36
C ARG A 109 -4.52 -9.69 14.10
N MET A 110 -3.31 -9.36 13.71
CA MET A 110 -2.26 -10.33 13.44
C MET A 110 -1.88 -11.17 14.67
N ARG A 111 -2.04 -10.63 15.88
CA ARG A 111 -1.84 -11.35 17.15
C ARG A 111 -2.66 -12.64 17.25
N GLN A 112 -3.82 -12.67 16.64
CA GLN A 112 -4.74 -13.80 16.72
C GLN A 112 -4.31 -15.00 15.84
N VAL A 113 -3.40 -14.76 14.89
CA VAL A 113 -2.83 -15.80 14.03
C VAL A 113 -1.63 -16.45 14.68
N ASP A 114 -0.87 -15.67 15.43
CA ASP A 114 0.37 -16.10 16.10
C ASP A 114 0.15 -17.23 17.11
N GLU A 115 -1.00 -17.30 17.79
CA GLU A 115 -1.30 -18.38 18.73
C GLU A 115 -1.44 -19.76 18.07
N ARG A 116 -1.83 -19.83 16.79
CA ARG A 116 -1.87 -21.10 16.06
C ARG A 116 -0.50 -21.53 15.56
N ILE A 117 0.36 -20.55 15.27
CA ILE A 117 1.73 -20.78 14.79
C ILE A 117 2.66 -21.13 15.98
N ARG A 118 2.40 -20.58 17.17
CA ARG A 118 3.17 -20.84 18.41
C ARG A 118 3.15 -22.30 18.90
N LYS A 119 2.28 -23.12 18.37
CA LYS A 119 2.26 -24.56 18.69
C LYS A 119 3.31 -25.37 17.93
N THR A 120 4.11 -24.74 17.08
CA THR A 120 5.31 -25.35 16.50
C THR A 120 6.53 -25.05 17.38
N PRO A 121 7.38 -26.06 17.72
CA PRO A 121 8.40 -25.98 18.80
C PRO A 121 9.51 -24.93 18.64
N ASP A 122 9.60 -24.24 17.50
CA ASP A 122 10.72 -23.33 17.17
C ASP A 122 10.42 -21.83 17.36
N PHE A 123 9.27 -21.45 17.93
CA PHE A 123 8.89 -20.04 18.11
C PHE A 123 9.03 -19.58 19.56
N GLU A 124 10.25 -19.22 19.97
CA GLU A 124 10.52 -18.61 21.29
C GLU A 124 10.40 -17.08 21.30
N SER A 125 10.09 -16.39 20.20
CA SER A 125 9.98 -14.92 20.20
C SER A 125 8.54 -14.44 19.95
N HIS A 126 8.09 -13.54 20.81
CA HIS A 126 6.78 -12.88 20.79
C HIS A 126 6.67 -11.81 19.69
N GLU A 127 7.53 -11.81 18.69
CA GLU A 127 7.63 -10.81 17.64
C GLU A 127 6.87 -11.24 16.39
N VAL A 128 6.01 -10.35 15.88
CA VAL A 128 5.40 -10.50 14.58
C VAL A 128 6.50 -10.47 13.53
N SER A 129 6.66 -11.56 12.78
CA SER A 129 7.67 -11.65 11.73
C SER A 129 7.04 -11.44 10.35
N VAL A 130 7.85 -11.03 9.39
CA VAL A 130 7.42 -10.98 7.97
C VAL A 130 6.92 -12.34 7.50
N HIS A 131 7.50 -13.41 8.01
CA HIS A 131 7.06 -14.77 7.70
C HIS A 131 5.64 -15.04 8.20
N SER A 132 5.30 -14.64 9.44
CA SER A 132 3.94 -14.77 10.00
C SER A 132 2.93 -13.99 9.17
N LEU A 133 3.26 -12.74 8.78
CA LEU A 133 2.43 -11.93 7.88
C LEU A 133 2.24 -12.62 6.53
N GLN A 134 3.30 -13.13 5.93
CA GLN A 134 3.24 -13.82 4.65
C GLN A 134 2.33 -15.05 4.69
N GLN A 135 2.42 -15.87 5.75
CA GLN A 135 1.57 -17.06 5.94
C GLN A 135 0.09 -16.66 6.12
N LEU A 136 -0.16 -15.60 6.90
CA LEU A 136 -1.51 -15.06 7.06
C LEU A 136 -2.08 -14.59 5.73
N LEU A 137 -1.35 -13.75 5.00
CA LEU A 137 -1.78 -13.24 3.70
C LEU A 137 -2.01 -14.38 2.70
N LYS A 138 -1.13 -15.39 2.67
CA LYS A 138 -1.31 -16.58 1.84
C LYS A 138 -2.63 -17.29 2.15
N THR A 139 -2.95 -17.45 3.43
CA THR A 139 -4.20 -18.07 3.87
C THR A 139 -5.41 -17.24 3.46
N LEU A 140 -5.35 -15.92 3.64
CA LEU A 140 -6.40 -14.99 3.27
C LEU A 140 -6.65 -14.98 1.74
N PHE A 141 -5.58 -14.92 0.94
CA PHE A 141 -5.69 -14.91 -0.53
C PHE A 141 -6.30 -16.20 -1.08
N ILE A 142 -6.01 -17.33 -0.46
CA ILE A 142 -6.63 -18.62 -0.83
C ILE A 142 -8.12 -18.62 -0.46
N LYS A 143 -8.46 -18.19 0.76
CA LYS A 143 -9.83 -18.28 1.29
C LYS A 143 -10.77 -17.23 0.70
N ARG A 144 -10.29 -15.98 0.52
CA ARG A 144 -11.14 -14.82 0.20
C ARG A 144 -10.93 -14.25 -1.20
N ARG A 145 -9.85 -14.61 -1.90
CA ARG A 145 -9.52 -14.16 -3.27
C ARG A 145 -9.58 -12.63 -3.41
N TYR A 146 -8.64 -11.93 -2.75
CA TYR A 146 -8.52 -10.48 -2.92
C TYR A 146 -7.99 -10.13 -4.31
N ASP A 147 -8.49 -9.03 -4.86
CA ASP A 147 -8.06 -8.47 -6.14
C ASP A 147 -7.02 -7.37 -5.91
N ARG A 148 -7.24 -6.53 -4.88
CA ARG A 148 -6.34 -5.44 -4.51
C ARG A 148 -5.91 -5.54 -3.05
N VAL A 149 -4.63 -5.29 -2.83
CA VAL A 149 -4.03 -5.28 -1.48
C VAL A 149 -3.14 -4.06 -1.32
N VAL A 150 -3.27 -3.38 -0.19
CA VAL A 150 -2.36 -2.31 0.25
C VAL A 150 -1.60 -2.78 1.47
N ILE A 151 -0.30 -2.48 1.53
CA ILE A 151 0.54 -2.72 2.71
C ILE A 151 1.11 -1.37 3.13
N ASP A 152 0.64 -0.85 4.24
CA ASP A 152 1.00 0.48 4.76
C ASP A 152 1.59 0.35 6.18
N SER A 153 2.92 0.37 6.32
CA SER A 153 3.92 0.56 5.29
C SER A 153 4.96 -0.57 5.24
N MET A 154 5.65 -0.69 4.11
CA MET A 154 6.82 -1.56 3.99
C MET A 154 7.96 -1.09 4.89
N THR A 155 8.06 0.23 5.11
CA THR A 155 9.03 0.82 6.05
C THR A 155 8.79 0.31 7.48
N ALA A 156 7.55 0.33 7.95
CA ALA A 156 7.19 -0.22 9.26
C ALA A 156 7.42 -1.74 9.33
N LEU A 157 7.09 -2.47 8.26
CA LEU A 157 7.33 -3.90 8.17
C LEU A 157 8.82 -4.22 8.33
N LYS A 158 9.71 -3.47 7.70
CA LYS A 158 11.15 -3.63 7.82
C LYS A 158 11.62 -3.30 9.23
N TYR A 159 11.18 -2.18 9.76
CA TYR A 159 11.63 -1.69 11.07
C TYR A 159 11.19 -2.59 12.23
N PHE A 160 9.96 -3.10 12.20
CA PHE A 160 9.39 -3.85 13.33
C PHE A 160 9.48 -5.38 13.18
N CYS A 161 9.60 -5.88 11.96
CA CYS A 161 9.41 -7.30 11.67
C CYS A 161 10.61 -7.98 10.99
N MET A 162 11.69 -7.23 10.70
CA MET A 162 12.89 -7.78 10.06
C MET A 162 14.12 -7.58 10.94
N ARG A 163 15.00 -8.57 10.93
CA ARG A 163 16.33 -8.42 11.50
C ARG A 163 17.24 -7.74 10.49
N GLU A 164 18.10 -6.84 10.93
CA GLU A 164 18.92 -5.97 10.09
C GLU A 164 19.76 -6.73 9.02
N PHE A 165 20.33 -7.88 9.42
CA PHE A 165 21.15 -8.71 8.52
C PHE A 165 20.33 -9.61 7.56
N GLU A 166 19.03 -9.80 7.80
CA GLU A 166 18.12 -10.60 6.96
C GLU A 166 17.23 -9.75 6.08
N GLU A 167 17.24 -8.43 6.25
CA GLU A 167 16.31 -7.49 5.62
C GLU A 167 16.23 -7.65 4.10
N SER A 168 17.36 -7.73 3.43
CA SER A 168 17.39 -7.80 1.96
C SER A 168 16.77 -9.09 1.41
N LEU A 169 17.09 -10.24 2.01
CA LEU A 169 16.55 -11.54 1.57
C LEU A 169 15.07 -11.67 1.91
N THR A 170 14.68 -11.19 3.10
CA THR A 170 13.30 -11.22 3.56
C THR A 170 12.42 -10.31 2.69
N THR A 171 12.89 -9.10 2.39
CA THR A 171 12.23 -8.18 1.45
C THR A 171 12.06 -8.82 0.07
N GLN A 172 13.11 -9.44 -0.47
CA GLN A 172 13.05 -10.12 -1.76
C GLN A 172 12.03 -11.27 -1.75
N SER A 173 12.04 -12.10 -0.70
CA SER A 173 11.08 -13.20 -0.55
C SER A 173 9.63 -12.70 -0.47
N PHE A 174 9.39 -11.65 0.29
CA PHE A 174 8.06 -11.05 0.45
C PHE A 174 7.55 -10.43 -0.87
N MET A 175 8.39 -9.67 -1.57
CA MET A 175 8.04 -9.10 -2.87
C MET A 175 7.78 -10.18 -3.93
N ARG A 176 8.53 -11.27 -3.90
CA ARG A 176 8.31 -12.42 -4.78
C ARG A 176 6.98 -13.11 -4.46
N PHE A 177 6.68 -13.33 -3.20
CA PHE A 177 5.39 -13.86 -2.76
C PHE A 177 4.22 -13.02 -3.30
N LEU A 178 4.28 -11.69 -3.17
CA LEU A 178 3.24 -10.80 -3.70
C LEU A 178 3.13 -10.90 -5.24
N ALA A 179 4.25 -10.99 -5.95
CA ALA A 179 4.24 -11.16 -7.40
C ALA A 179 3.63 -12.48 -7.88
N GLU A 180 3.70 -13.54 -7.05
CA GLU A 180 3.14 -14.87 -7.35
C GLU A 180 1.68 -15.02 -6.88
N SER A 181 1.20 -14.14 -6.01
CA SER A 181 -0.12 -14.24 -5.35
C SER A 181 -1.32 -13.89 -6.24
N LYS A 182 -1.09 -13.40 -7.46
CA LYS A 182 -2.14 -12.94 -8.41
C LYS A 182 -3.02 -11.81 -7.88
N VAL A 183 -2.57 -11.05 -6.89
CA VAL A 183 -3.19 -9.80 -6.43
C VAL A 183 -2.47 -8.60 -7.02
N THR A 184 -3.15 -7.48 -7.18
CA THR A 184 -2.49 -6.21 -7.47
C THR A 184 -2.22 -5.52 -6.15
N SER A 185 -0.95 -5.32 -5.81
CA SER A 185 -0.58 -4.76 -4.51
C SER A 185 0.13 -3.42 -4.63
N LEU A 186 -0.23 -2.48 -3.74
CA LEU A 186 0.53 -1.27 -3.48
C LEU A 186 1.22 -1.40 -2.12
N LEU A 187 2.51 -1.08 -2.08
CA LEU A 187 3.30 -1.03 -0.86
C LEU A 187 3.77 0.40 -0.66
N THR A 188 3.40 1.02 0.45
CA THR A 188 3.89 2.36 0.76
C THR A 188 5.30 2.27 1.35
N VAL A 189 6.16 3.18 0.92
CA VAL A 189 7.55 3.27 1.38
C VAL A 189 7.86 4.71 1.74
N GLU A 190 8.40 4.90 2.92
CA GLU A 190 8.84 6.21 3.37
C GLU A 190 10.23 6.52 2.81
N LEU A 191 10.37 7.67 2.17
CA LEU A 191 11.65 8.17 1.66
C LEU A 191 11.93 9.55 2.26
N PRO A 192 13.18 9.83 2.64
CA PRO A 192 13.59 11.20 2.92
C PRO A 192 13.41 12.08 1.67
N GLU A 193 13.31 13.39 1.85
CA GLU A 193 13.05 14.36 0.76
C GLU A 193 14.10 14.30 -0.36
N GLU A 194 15.34 13.91 -0.04
CA GLU A 194 16.40 13.64 -1.01
C GLU A 194 16.90 12.21 -0.79
N GLY A 195 16.42 11.27 -1.56
CA GLY A 195 16.70 9.87 -1.28
C GLY A 195 17.12 9.03 -2.45
N VAL A 196 18.03 8.13 -2.19
CA VAL A 196 18.35 6.99 -3.05
C VAL A 196 17.10 6.10 -3.13
N ALA A 197 16.83 5.55 -4.33
CA ALA A 197 15.72 4.62 -4.52
C ALA A 197 15.81 3.47 -3.50
N PRO A 198 14.72 3.14 -2.78
CA PRO A 198 14.75 2.09 -1.79
C PRO A 198 14.96 0.73 -2.48
N PRO A 199 15.57 -0.25 -1.80
CA PRO A 199 15.82 -1.58 -2.36
C PRO A 199 14.57 -2.23 -2.95
N GLU A 200 13.41 -1.99 -2.38
CA GLU A 200 12.12 -2.49 -2.85
C GLU A 200 11.77 -2.01 -4.26
N SER A 201 12.21 -0.81 -4.62
CA SER A 201 11.98 -0.25 -5.95
C SER A 201 12.61 -1.11 -7.06
N PHE A 202 13.73 -1.78 -6.79
CA PHE A 202 14.34 -2.70 -7.76
C PHE A 202 13.49 -3.96 -7.97
N LEU A 203 12.81 -4.43 -6.93
CA LEU A 203 12.02 -5.65 -6.92
C LEU A 203 10.59 -5.42 -7.46
N ALA A 204 10.01 -4.24 -7.23
CA ALA A 204 8.68 -3.86 -7.68
C ALA A 204 8.55 -3.84 -9.20
N ARG A 205 7.32 -3.96 -9.69
CA ARG A 205 6.99 -3.86 -11.11
C ARG A 205 6.78 -2.43 -11.57
N GLY A 206 6.61 -1.51 -10.64
CA GLY A 206 6.59 -0.07 -10.87
C GLY A 206 6.70 0.70 -9.57
N GLU A 207 7.04 1.97 -9.67
CA GLU A 207 7.13 2.91 -8.57
C GLU A 207 6.44 4.20 -8.95
N ILE A 208 5.48 4.61 -8.12
CA ILE A 208 4.82 5.91 -8.14
C ILE A 208 5.45 6.70 -7.00
N ARG A 209 6.07 7.84 -7.31
CA ARG A 209 6.73 8.67 -6.31
C ARG A 209 5.95 9.94 -6.05
N LEU A 210 5.70 10.19 -4.77
CA LEU A 210 5.11 11.43 -4.28
C LEU A 210 6.22 12.33 -3.74
N HIS A 211 6.27 13.56 -4.23
CA HIS A 211 7.22 14.57 -3.81
C HIS A 211 6.50 15.63 -2.97
N ARG A 212 7.18 16.14 -1.95
CA ARG A 212 6.70 17.19 -1.08
C ARG A 212 7.79 18.23 -0.93
N LEU A 213 7.62 19.35 -1.60
CA LEU A 213 8.57 20.46 -1.59
C LEU A 213 8.01 21.60 -0.74
N ARG A 214 8.88 22.25 0.00
CA ARG A 214 8.53 23.47 0.76
C ARG A 214 9.27 24.63 0.15
N ASP A 215 8.52 25.67 -0.21
CA ASP A 215 9.06 26.95 -0.64
C ASP A 215 8.43 28.11 0.15
N GLU A 216 8.74 29.35 -0.21
CA GLU A 216 8.20 30.56 0.45
C GLU A 216 6.66 30.66 0.34
N SER A 217 6.05 30.03 -0.66
CA SER A 217 4.59 30.01 -0.88
C SER A 217 3.89 28.88 -0.11
N GLY A 218 4.64 27.98 0.53
CA GLY A 218 4.09 26.86 1.30
C GLY A 218 4.56 25.49 0.86
N ILE A 219 3.68 24.50 1.02
CA ILE A 219 3.96 23.11 0.65
C ILE A 219 3.32 22.79 -0.68
N LYS A 220 4.15 22.40 -1.65
CA LYS A 220 3.74 21.89 -2.95
C LYS A 220 3.94 20.39 -3.05
N ARG A 221 3.04 19.71 -3.71
CA ARG A 221 3.11 18.27 -3.93
C ARG A 221 3.17 17.95 -5.41
N PHE A 222 4.03 16.97 -5.76
CA PHE A 222 4.17 16.51 -7.13
C PHE A 222 4.19 14.98 -7.15
N ILE A 223 3.84 14.41 -8.30
CA ILE A 223 3.82 12.97 -8.53
C ILE A 223 4.59 12.66 -9.81
N SER A 224 5.38 11.59 -9.77
CA SER A 224 6.10 11.03 -10.92
C SER A 224 5.97 9.51 -10.95
N ILE A 225 6.25 8.93 -12.10
CA ILE A 225 6.37 7.48 -12.27
C ILE A 225 7.83 7.17 -12.54
N GLU A 226 8.51 6.66 -11.52
CA GLU A 226 9.96 6.37 -11.59
C GLU A 226 10.27 5.10 -12.39
N LYS A 227 9.28 4.21 -12.46
CA LYS A 227 9.42 2.91 -13.09
C LYS A 227 8.06 2.30 -13.38
N TYR A 228 7.94 1.68 -14.56
CA TYR A 228 6.75 0.91 -14.91
C TYR A 228 7.07 -0.24 -15.87
N LYS A 229 7.32 -1.43 -15.35
CA LYS A 229 7.69 -2.60 -16.17
C LYS A 229 6.48 -3.16 -16.93
N GLY A 230 6.67 -3.35 -18.22
CA GLY A 230 5.69 -4.01 -19.09
C GLY A 230 4.59 -3.10 -19.62
N SER A 231 4.74 -1.78 -19.47
CA SER A 231 3.91 -0.76 -20.12
C SER A 231 4.69 0.54 -20.27
N SER A 232 4.29 1.37 -21.23
CA SER A 232 4.70 2.77 -21.29
C SER A 232 4.00 3.58 -20.21
N HIS A 233 4.59 4.69 -19.84
CA HIS A 233 4.06 5.68 -18.91
C HIS A 233 4.58 7.06 -19.30
N ASP A 234 4.03 8.07 -18.67
CA ASP A 234 4.48 9.45 -18.79
C ASP A 234 5.72 9.65 -17.89
N GLU A 235 6.74 10.31 -18.42
CA GLU A 235 8.03 10.55 -17.72
C GLU A 235 8.10 11.94 -17.06
N PHE A 236 6.99 12.70 -17.07
CA PHE A 236 6.95 14.02 -16.44
C PHE A 236 6.56 13.97 -14.97
N VAL A 237 6.89 15.07 -14.27
CA VAL A 237 6.49 15.31 -12.88
C VAL A 237 5.30 16.27 -12.90
N TYR A 238 4.18 15.86 -12.29
CA TYR A 238 2.95 16.65 -12.28
C TYR A 238 2.58 17.14 -10.89
N PRO A 239 2.05 18.37 -10.76
CA PRO A 239 1.51 18.82 -9.50
C PRO A 239 0.23 18.06 -9.14
N PHE A 240 0.02 17.85 -7.84
CA PHE A 240 -1.23 17.31 -7.34
C PHE A 240 -1.65 17.96 -6.03
N GLU A 241 -2.92 17.89 -5.75
CA GLU A 241 -3.54 18.37 -4.52
C GLU A 241 -4.25 17.26 -3.77
N ILE A 242 -4.33 17.41 -2.45
CA ILE A 242 -5.09 16.51 -1.57
C ILE A 242 -6.21 17.33 -0.94
N HIS A 243 -7.44 17.06 -1.32
CA HIS A 243 -8.63 17.69 -0.76
C HIS A 243 -9.82 16.71 -0.83
N SER A 244 -10.99 17.08 -0.37
CA SER A 244 -12.19 16.26 -0.60
C SER A 244 -12.61 16.39 -2.08
N PRO A 245 -12.61 15.33 -2.91
CA PRO A 245 -12.73 13.91 -2.57
C PRO A 245 -11.43 13.08 -2.67
N GLY A 246 -10.24 13.60 -2.45
CA GLY A 246 -8.99 12.83 -2.47
C GLY A 246 -7.87 13.49 -3.27
N ILE A 247 -7.00 12.69 -3.86
CA ILE A 247 -5.89 13.17 -4.70
C ILE A 247 -6.40 13.51 -6.10
N VAL A 248 -6.05 14.71 -6.54
CA VAL A 248 -6.29 15.20 -7.90
C VAL A 248 -4.97 15.59 -8.53
N VAL A 249 -4.57 14.88 -9.59
CA VAL A 249 -3.34 15.16 -10.35
C VAL A 249 -3.67 16.06 -11.53
N GLN A 250 -2.94 17.16 -11.65
CA GLN A 250 -3.11 18.14 -12.73
C GLN A 250 -2.22 17.77 -13.91
N VAL A 251 -2.70 16.89 -14.78
CA VAL A 251 -1.96 16.53 -16.00
C VAL A 251 -2.24 17.58 -17.08
N THR A 252 -1.26 18.47 -17.29
CA THR A 252 -1.27 19.44 -18.39
C THR A 252 -0.53 18.85 -19.60
N GLU A 253 -1.01 19.09 -20.80
CA GLU A 253 -0.28 18.67 -22.00
C GLU A 253 1.06 19.42 -22.10
N PRO A 254 2.16 18.73 -22.47
CA PRO A 254 3.43 19.39 -22.68
C PRO A 254 3.27 20.46 -23.79
N GLY A 255 3.36 21.72 -23.43
CA GLY A 255 3.24 22.85 -24.34
C GLY A 255 2.24 23.93 -23.96
N SER A 256 1.34 23.73 -22.98
CA SER A 256 0.36 24.75 -22.57
C SER A 256 0.89 25.75 -21.53
N ALA A 257 2.07 25.52 -20.96
CA ALA A 257 2.68 26.39 -19.94
C ALA A 257 3.59 27.51 -20.50
N ALA A 258 3.69 27.67 -21.83
CA ALA A 258 4.56 28.67 -22.47
C ALA A 258 3.81 29.92 -22.98
N ALA A 259 2.56 30.13 -22.57
CA ALA A 259 1.74 31.28 -23.01
C ALA A 259 1.01 31.92 -21.82
N ALA A 260 1.74 32.37 -20.80
CA ALA A 260 1.24 33.31 -19.79
C ALA A 260 2.38 34.16 -19.23
#